data_39cffb2f31f23d35cb1c6167629172ec
#
_entry.id   39cffb2f31f23d35cb1c6167629172ec
#
_cell.length_a   1.000
_cell.length_b   1.000
_cell.length_c   1.000
_cell.angle_alpha   90.00
_cell.angle_beta   90.00
_cell.angle_gamma   90.00
#
_symmetry.space_group_name_H-M   'P 1'
#
loop_
_entity.id
_entity.type
_entity.pdbx_description
1 polymer ?
#
loop_
_entity_poly.entity_id
_entity_poly.type
_entity_poly.pdbx_seq_one_letter_code
_entity_poly.pdbx_strand_id
1 'polypeptide(L)'
;MKTTISLLCLLFTLSVQAQLQRFIYEYKFTNDSLKKDSLKSEYMFLDISKTGSKYYSKKRFDSDSIQTASIIKQMIMSPGSVSISRNMDGGTVDYTVEKVYPDFKTYLLTSVGMGFGNSDYKVLDERGINWKILPDKKKIGEFDAQKAETTFAGRSWVAWFTTEVPFQDGPYKFRGLPGLIVKIEDVKHTHIIELKASKKIPERELTKEETDAITYKEKMGKRLAINQGQYKKLIEQYRNDPVQGMREMMNHPGSKVKVNINGREISDKNEILKEMEKTSREQIKRDNNLIELSL
;
A
#
# COMPACT_ATOMS: atom_id res chain seq x y z
N MET A 1 -25.48 -60.96 29.73
CA MET A 1 -24.19 -60.30 29.36
C MET A 1 -24.51 -59.22 28.38
N LYS A 2 -24.45 -57.97 28.82
CA LYS A 2 -24.64 -56.76 27.95
C LYS A 2 -23.26 -56.14 27.73
N THR A 3 -22.74 -56.26 26.51
CA THR A 3 -21.48 -55.64 26.08
C THR A 3 -21.76 -54.20 25.69
N THR A 4 -21.34 -53.24 26.50
CA THR A 4 -21.33 -51.81 26.19
C THR A 4 -20.11 -51.51 25.31
N ILE A 5 -20.34 -51.22 24.04
CA ILE A 5 -19.31 -50.70 23.11
C ILE A 5 -19.16 -49.21 23.43
N SER A 6 -18.03 -48.85 24.04
CA SER A 6 -17.65 -47.44 24.27
C SER A 6 -17.04 -46.90 23.00
N LEU A 7 -17.76 -46.03 22.27
CA LEU A 7 -17.29 -45.32 21.08
C LEU A 7 -16.40 -44.16 21.52
N LEU A 8 -15.08 -44.35 21.46
CA LEU A 8 -14.10 -43.32 21.75
C LEU A 8 -14.01 -42.38 20.52
N CYS A 9 -14.77 -41.28 20.56
CA CYS A 9 -14.61 -40.18 19.56
C CYS A 9 -13.27 -39.49 19.77
N LEU A 10 -12.29 -39.85 18.97
CA LEU A 10 -11.00 -39.15 18.87
C LEU A 10 -11.25 -37.80 18.18
N LEU A 11 -11.45 -36.74 18.98
CA LEU A 11 -11.49 -35.36 18.50
C LEU A 11 -10.07 -35.00 18.03
N PHE A 12 -9.82 -35.19 16.75
CA PHE A 12 -8.67 -34.58 16.06
C PHE A 12 -8.91 -33.08 16.03
N THR A 13 -8.42 -32.36 17.04
CA THR A 13 -8.30 -30.92 16.99
C THR A 13 -7.21 -30.61 15.95
N LEU A 14 -7.61 -30.45 14.69
CA LEU A 14 -6.77 -29.82 13.68
C LEU A 14 -6.51 -28.40 14.17
N SER A 15 -5.33 -28.17 14.74
CA SER A 15 -4.81 -26.85 14.98
C SER A 15 -4.64 -26.18 13.60
N VAL A 16 -5.70 -25.50 13.13
CA VAL A 16 -5.61 -24.64 11.95
C VAL A 16 -4.75 -23.45 12.36
N GLN A 17 -3.45 -23.59 12.23
CA GLN A 17 -2.54 -22.45 12.35
C GLN A 17 -2.99 -21.42 11.34
N ALA A 18 -3.19 -20.19 11.82
CA ALA A 18 -3.50 -19.07 10.94
C ALA A 18 -2.34 -18.86 9.98
N GLN A 19 -2.52 -19.24 8.74
CA GLN A 19 -1.51 -19.14 7.70
C GLN A 19 -1.75 -17.85 6.91
N LEU A 20 -0.74 -17.00 6.83
CA LEU A 20 -0.73 -15.85 5.92
C LEU A 20 -0.40 -16.34 4.51
N GLN A 21 -1.28 -16.06 3.55
CA GLN A 21 -1.02 -16.33 2.14
C GLN A 21 -0.53 -15.05 1.47
N ARG A 22 0.69 -15.08 0.95
CA ARG A 22 1.27 -13.95 0.18
C ARG A 22 1.16 -14.23 -1.30
N PHE A 23 0.57 -13.28 -2.03
CA PHE A 23 0.54 -13.22 -3.48
C PHE A 23 1.48 -12.10 -3.96
N ILE A 24 2.31 -12.39 -4.94
CA ILE A 24 3.33 -11.47 -5.47
C ILE A 24 2.88 -11.03 -6.85
N TYR A 25 2.55 -9.75 -6.98
CA TYR A 25 2.14 -9.13 -8.23
C TYR A 25 3.26 -8.30 -8.82
N GLU A 26 3.37 -8.28 -10.14
CA GLU A 26 4.12 -7.26 -10.87
C GLU A 26 3.15 -6.13 -11.25
N TYR A 27 3.45 -4.93 -10.83
CA TYR A 27 2.69 -3.73 -11.18
C TYR A 27 3.50 -2.92 -12.18
N LYS A 28 3.02 -2.84 -13.44
CA LYS A 28 3.55 -2.00 -14.50
C LYS A 28 2.68 -0.78 -14.66
N PHE A 29 3.28 0.41 -14.64
CA PHE A 29 2.51 1.64 -14.67
C PHE A 29 3.31 2.83 -15.19
N THR A 30 2.58 3.84 -15.66
CA THR A 30 3.10 5.19 -15.85
C THR A 30 2.15 6.20 -15.24
N ASN A 31 2.70 7.15 -14.46
CA ASN A 31 1.94 8.28 -13.91
C ASN A 31 1.87 9.46 -14.90
N ASP A 32 2.60 9.38 -16.01
CA ASP A 32 2.67 10.43 -17.03
C ASP A 32 1.96 9.97 -18.31
N SER A 33 0.83 10.58 -18.64
CA SER A 33 0.03 10.24 -19.81
C SER A 33 0.76 10.45 -21.14
N LEU A 34 1.85 11.24 -21.14
CA LEU A 34 2.69 11.48 -22.31
C LEU A 34 3.77 10.41 -22.52
N LYS A 35 3.99 9.55 -21.52
CA LYS A 35 5.02 8.50 -21.52
C LYS A 35 4.42 7.09 -21.45
N LYS A 36 3.41 6.83 -22.27
CA LYS A 36 2.68 5.56 -22.28
C LYS A 36 3.56 4.33 -22.57
N ASP A 37 4.60 4.51 -23.37
CA ASP A 37 5.51 3.45 -23.79
C ASP A 37 6.64 3.18 -22.76
N SER A 38 6.73 3.99 -21.71
CA SER A 38 7.75 3.87 -20.66
C SER A 38 7.10 3.50 -19.33
N LEU A 39 6.66 2.24 -19.23
CA LEU A 39 6.10 1.73 -17.98
C LEU A 39 7.22 1.45 -16.97
N LYS A 40 7.05 1.95 -15.76
CA LYS A 40 7.82 1.50 -14.60
C LYS A 40 7.27 0.16 -14.15
N SER A 41 8.11 -0.67 -13.51
CA SER A 41 7.70 -1.93 -12.91
C SER A 41 8.10 -1.98 -11.44
N GLU A 42 7.17 -2.46 -10.60
CA GLU A 42 7.41 -2.67 -9.17
C GLU A 42 6.69 -3.94 -8.71
N TYR A 43 7.37 -4.76 -7.87
CA TYR A 43 6.72 -5.90 -7.24
C TYR A 43 5.93 -5.46 -6.03
N MET A 44 4.70 -5.98 -5.95
CA MET A 44 3.74 -5.71 -4.89
C MET A 44 3.37 -7.00 -4.17
N PHE A 45 3.17 -6.93 -2.87
CA PHE A 45 2.66 -8.02 -2.06
C PHE A 45 1.18 -7.80 -1.74
N LEU A 46 0.38 -8.86 -1.89
CA LEU A 46 -0.95 -8.97 -1.30
C LEU A 46 -0.90 -10.09 -0.28
N ASP A 47 -0.91 -9.72 0.98
CA ASP A 47 -0.95 -10.65 2.10
C ASP A 47 -2.41 -10.83 2.52
N ILE A 48 -2.90 -12.08 2.52
CA ILE A 48 -4.26 -12.44 2.93
C ILE A 48 -4.20 -13.29 4.19
N SER A 49 -4.93 -12.86 5.21
CA SER A 49 -5.16 -13.55 6.48
C SER A 49 -6.64 -13.84 6.68
N LYS A 50 -7.00 -14.45 7.81
CA LYS A 50 -8.41 -14.68 8.17
C LYS A 50 -9.20 -13.38 8.41
N THR A 51 -8.54 -12.33 8.86
CA THR A 51 -9.17 -11.06 9.28
C THR A 51 -9.11 -9.96 8.25
N GLY A 52 -8.38 -10.17 7.16
CA GLY A 52 -8.25 -9.14 6.12
C GLY A 52 -7.05 -9.35 5.22
N SER A 53 -6.83 -8.37 4.36
CA SER A 53 -5.68 -8.35 3.46
C SER A 53 -4.94 -7.02 3.49
N LYS A 54 -3.66 -7.08 3.06
CA LYS A 54 -2.80 -5.91 2.95
C LYS A 54 -2.03 -5.95 1.63
N TYR A 55 -2.20 -4.90 0.81
CA TYR A 55 -1.51 -4.72 -0.47
C TYR A 55 -0.50 -3.58 -0.35
N TYR A 56 0.78 -3.85 -0.67
CA TYR A 56 1.87 -2.89 -0.47
C TYR A 56 3.11 -3.24 -1.31
N SER A 57 4.00 -2.26 -1.48
CA SER A 57 5.24 -2.42 -2.25
C SER A 57 6.23 -3.36 -1.57
N LYS A 58 6.84 -4.26 -2.36
CA LYS A 58 7.97 -5.07 -1.90
C LYS A 58 9.15 -4.22 -1.45
N LYS A 59 9.49 -3.15 -2.18
CA LYS A 59 10.57 -2.23 -1.82
C LYS A 59 10.31 -1.57 -0.47
N ARG A 60 9.06 -1.16 -0.22
CA ARG A 60 8.66 -0.62 1.08
C ARG A 60 8.80 -1.67 2.19
N PHE A 61 8.41 -2.91 1.94
CA PHE A 61 8.58 -4.01 2.89
C PHE A 61 10.06 -4.23 3.24
N ASP A 62 10.93 -4.25 2.23
CA ASP A 62 12.37 -4.44 2.43
C ASP A 62 12.97 -3.26 3.23
N SER A 63 12.59 -2.03 2.89
CA SER A 63 12.99 -0.80 3.62
C SER A 63 12.51 -0.79 5.06
N ASP A 64 11.25 -1.16 5.30
CA ASP A 64 10.66 -1.25 6.65
C ASP A 64 11.35 -2.33 7.50
N SER A 65 11.75 -3.43 6.88
CA SER A 65 12.49 -4.52 7.55
C SER A 65 13.89 -4.06 7.99
N ILE A 66 14.62 -3.38 7.10
CA ILE A 66 15.94 -2.80 7.40
C ILE A 66 15.81 -1.75 8.52
N GLN A 67 14.82 -0.88 8.45
CA GLN A 67 14.56 0.13 9.47
C GLN A 67 14.24 -0.50 10.83
N THR A 68 13.39 -1.54 10.86
CA THR A 68 13.06 -2.26 12.09
C THR A 68 14.31 -2.89 12.71
N ALA A 69 15.14 -3.57 11.91
CA ALA A 69 16.41 -4.12 12.39
C ALA A 69 17.36 -3.04 12.95
N SER A 70 17.42 -1.87 12.32
CA SER A 70 18.20 -0.72 12.80
C SER A 70 17.68 -0.19 14.15
N ILE A 71 16.38 -0.08 14.30
CA ILE A 71 15.74 0.36 15.57
C ILE A 71 16.05 -0.63 16.69
N ILE A 72 15.89 -1.94 16.43
CA ILE A 72 16.22 -3.00 17.40
C ILE A 72 17.68 -2.88 17.85
N LYS A 73 18.60 -2.74 16.90
CA LYS A 73 20.02 -2.57 17.19
C LYS A 73 20.28 -1.35 18.09
N GLN A 74 19.64 -0.20 17.77
CA GLN A 74 19.79 1.02 18.56
C GLN A 74 19.22 0.86 19.97
N MET A 75 18.04 0.23 20.12
CA MET A 75 17.42 -0.03 21.43
C MET A 75 18.33 -0.87 22.34
N ILE A 76 19.04 -1.85 21.76
CA ILE A 76 19.97 -2.71 22.50
C ILE A 76 21.25 -1.97 22.87
N MET A 77 21.85 -1.21 21.93
CA MET A 77 23.15 -0.58 22.10
C MET A 77 23.09 0.75 22.87
N SER A 78 21.98 1.47 22.79
CA SER A 78 21.81 2.81 23.38
C SER A 78 20.37 2.99 23.87
N PRO A 79 19.97 2.35 24.98
CA PRO A 79 18.64 2.46 25.53
C PRO A 79 18.23 3.93 25.73
N GLY A 80 17.08 4.34 25.15
CA GLY A 80 16.54 5.69 25.27
C GLY A 80 16.98 6.68 24.18
N SER A 81 17.84 6.27 23.25
CA SER A 81 18.27 7.11 22.11
C SER A 81 18.08 6.37 20.79
N VAL A 82 16.88 6.50 20.20
CA VAL A 82 16.57 5.91 18.88
C VAL A 82 16.40 7.02 17.86
N SER A 83 17.17 6.95 16.78
CA SER A 83 17.05 7.84 15.63
C SER A 83 16.45 7.06 14.44
N ILE A 84 15.35 7.56 13.89
CA ILE A 84 14.76 7.00 12.68
C ILE A 84 15.30 7.78 11.48
N SER A 85 16.11 7.13 10.67
CA SER A 85 16.45 7.62 9.34
C SER A 85 15.38 7.14 8.34
N ARG A 86 14.72 8.07 7.65
CA ARG A 86 13.88 7.69 6.50
C ARG A 86 14.79 7.23 5.37
N ASN A 87 14.70 5.95 5.04
CA ASN A 87 15.34 5.44 3.83
C ASN A 87 14.56 5.97 2.63
N MET A 88 15.21 6.77 1.78
CA MET A 88 14.59 7.44 0.62
C MET A 88 14.27 6.47 -0.53
N ASP A 89 14.73 5.21 -0.47
CA ASP A 89 14.54 4.21 -1.53
C ASP A 89 13.31 3.30 -1.28
N GLY A 90 12.22 3.87 -0.82
CA GLY A 90 10.94 3.17 -0.56
C GLY A 90 10.16 2.71 -1.80
N GLY A 91 10.73 2.82 -3.01
CA GLY A 91 10.03 2.53 -4.26
C GLY A 91 9.24 3.72 -4.80
N THR A 92 8.54 3.49 -5.92
CA THR A 92 7.69 4.50 -6.57
C THR A 92 6.26 4.46 -6.03
N VAL A 93 5.83 3.30 -5.50
CA VAL A 93 4.51 3.10 -4.90
C VAL A 93 4.61 3.30 -3.39
N ASP A 94 4.09 4.40 -2.89
CA ASP A 94 4.22 4.85 -1.50
C ASP A 94 2.97 4.63 -0.65
N TYR A 95 1.94 4.00 -1.20
CA TYR A 95 0.71 3.68 -0.50
C TYR A 95 0.64 2.21 -0.07
N THR A 96 -0.23 1.95 0.92
CA THR A 96 -0.66 0.62 1.33
C THR A 96 -2.19 0.59 1.31
N VAL A 97 -2.78 -0.53 0.86
CA VAL A 97 -4.23 -0.75 0.97
C VAL A 97 -4.49 -1.87 1.96
N GLU A 98 -5.32 -1.62 2.95
CA GLU A 98 -5.81 -2.61 3.91
C GLU A 98 -7.29 -2.87 3.66
N LYS A 99 -7.70 -4.14 3.67
CA LYS A 99 -9.10 -4.56 3.59
C LYS A 99 -9.42 -5.44 4.80
N VAL A 100 -10.44 -5.09 5.57
CA VAL A 100 -10.86 -5.81 6.78
C VAL A 100 -12.06 -6.68 6.44
N TYR A 101 -11.98 -7.97 6.75
CA TYR A 101 -13.04 -8.94 6.49
C TYR A 101 -14.03 -9.05 7.67
N PRO A 102 -15.27 -9.51 7.44
CA PRO A 102 -15.83 -9.98 6.16
C PRO A 102 -16.31 -8.86 5.22
N ASP A 103 -16.50 -7.63 5.72
CA ASP A 103 -17.19 -6.55 5.01
C ASP A 103 -16.30 -5.86 3.96
N PHE A 104 -15.04 -6.26 3.85
CA PHE A 104 -14.04 -5.65 2.98
C PHE A 104 -13.92 -4.12 3.18
N LYS A 105 -14.04 -3.69 4.46
CA LYS A 105 -13.82 -2.29 4.80
C LYS A 105 -12.41 -1.86 4.37
N THR A 106 -12.36 -0.99 3.39
CA THR A 106 -11.11 -0.69 2.67
C THR A 106 -10.50 0.61 3.17
N TYR A 107 -9.19 0.57 3.46
CA TYR A 107 -8.42 1.73 3.87
C TYR A 107 -7.23 1.94 2.94
N LEU A 108 -7.02 3.18 2.52
CA LEU A 108 -5.81 3.62 1.86
C LEU A 108 -4.90 4.29 2.90
N LEU A 109 -3.72 3.74 3.10
CA LEU A 109 -2.67 4.34 3.93
C LEU A 109 -1.71 5.07 2.97
N THR A 110 -1.64 6.38 3.10
CA THR A 110 -0.87 7.24 2.19
C THR A 110 -0.40 8.48 2.89
N SER A 111 0.53 9.20 2.26
CA SER A 111 1.00 10.49 2.73
C SER A 111 0.62 11.58 1.72
N VAL A 112 0.38 12.78 2.21
CA VAL A 112 0.14 13.96 1.36
C VAL A 112 1.16 15.03 1.72
N GLY A 113 1.82 15.59 0.71
CA GLY A 113 2.86 16.59 0.87
C GLY A 113 4.24 16.08 0.41
N MET A 114 5.27 16.91 0.54
CA MET A 114 6.66 16.56 0.20
C MET A 114 7.60 16.77 1.40
N GLY A 115 8.54 15.85 1.55
CA GLY A 115 9.62 15.94 2.54
C GLY A 115 9.12 15.93 3.99
N PHE A 116 9.65 16.82 4.82
CA PHE A 116 9.34 16.92 6.25
C PHE A 116 7.95 17.49 6.56
N GLY A 117 7.25 18.06 5.56
CA GLY A 117 5.88 18.58 5.69
C GLY A 117 4.79 17.55 5.38
N ASN A 118 5.14 16.28 5.21
CA ASN A 118 4.15 15.23 4.94
C ASN A 118 3.33 14.90 6.17
N SER A 119 2.04 14.74 5.96
CA SER A 119 1.14 14.13 6.95
C SER A 119 0.69 12.75 6.46
N ASP A 120 0.69 11.78 7.36
CA ASP A 120 0.27 10.41 7.09
C ASP A 120 -1.21 10.22 7.40
N TYR A 121 -1.93 9.59 6.48
CA TYR A 121 -3.38 9.41 6.56
C TYR A 121 -3.77 7.94 6.43
N LYS A 122 -4.84 7.57 7.16
CA LYS A 122 -5.60 6.33 6.97
C LYS A 122 -6.97 6.72 6.42
N VAL A 123 -7.15 6.61 5.11
CA VAL A 123 -8.34 7.05 4.39
C VAL A 123 -9.32 5.89 4.28
N LEU A 124 -10.51 6.05 4.86
CA LEU A 124 -11.61 5.10 4.66
C LEU A 124 -12.20 5.30 3.26
N ASP A 125 -12.21 4.22 2.47
CA ASP A 125 -12.80 4.18 1.13
C ASP A 125 -13.99 3.23 1.10
N GLU A 126 -15.19 3.80 1.06
CA GLU A 126 -16.46 3.07 1.06
C GLU A 126 -17.03 2.87 -0.35
N ARG A 127 -16.29 3.26 -1.40
CA ARG A 127 -16.76 3.09 -2.78
C ARG A 127 -16.91 1.61 -3.13
N GLY A 128 -18.07 1.26 -3.67
CA GLY A 128 -18.34 -0.07 -4.20
C GLY A 128 -17.65 -0.30 -5.55
N ILE A 129 -17.44 -1.57 -5.89
CA ILE A 129 -16.97 -1.97 -7.20
C ILE A 129 -18.04 -2.88 -7.81
N ASN A 130 -18.63 -2.44 -8.92
CA ASN A 130 -19.65 -3.20 -9.63
C ASN A 130 -19.01 -3.93 -10.81
N TRP A 131 -18.92 -5.25 -10.72
CA TRP A 131 -18.34 -6.08 -11.74
C TRP A 131 -19.37 -6.58 -12.76
N LYS A 132 -19.03 -6.50 -14.02
CA LYS A 132 -19.70 -7.21 -15.10
C LYS A 132 -18.84 -8.43 -15.47
N ILE A 133 -19.25 -9.62 -15.04
CA ILE A 133 -18.57 -10.88 -15.38
C ILE A 133 -18.95 -11.28 -16.80
N LEU A 134 -17.95 -11.66 -17.60
CA LEU A 134 -18.06 -12.05 -19.00
C LEU A 134 -17.76 -13.54 -19.18
N PRO A 135 -18.24 -14.19 -20.26
CA PRO A 135 -17.99 -15.59 -20.50
C PRO A 135 -16.56 -15.90 -20.96
N ASP A 136 -15.80 -14.89 -21.36
CA ASP A 136 -14.44 -15.03 -21.86
C ASP A 136 -13.54 -15.68 -20.81
N LYS A 137 -12.78 -16.69 -21.22
CA LYS A 137 -11.79 -17.39 -20.39
C LYS A 137 -10.45 -17.47 -21.10
N LYS A 138 -9.36 -17.39 -20.33
CA LYS A 138 -8.00 -17.64 -20.81
C LYS A 138 -7.07 -18.04 -19.67
N LYS A 139 -5.92 -18.59 -20.01
CA LYS A 139 -4.84 -18.80 -19.03
C LYS A 139 -4.11 -17.50 -18.73
N ILE A 140 -3.93 -17.23 -17.42
CA ILE A 140 -3.06 -16.19 -16.89
C ILE A 140 -2.04 -16.87 -15.98
N GLY A 141 -0.78 -16.97 -16.42
CA GLY A 141 0.18 -17.83 -15.76
C GLY A 141 -0.29 -19.28 -15.76
N GLU A 142 -0.41 -19.89 -14.59
CA GLU A 142 -0.90 -21.26 -14.41
C GLU A 142 -2.43 -21.36 -14.24
N PHE A 143 -3.14 -20.24 -14.04
CA PHE A 143 -4.54 -20.22 -13.65
C PHE A 143 -5.48 -20.13 -14.86
N ASP A 144 -6.57 -20.90 -14.84
CA ASP A 144 -7.71 -20.68 -15.70
C ASP A 144 -8.54 -19.51 -15.17
N ALA A 145 -8.54 -18.42 -15.91
CA ALA A 145 -9.12 -17.16 -15.47
C ALA A 145 -10.31 -16.73 -16.34
N GLN A 146 -11.33 -16.16 -15.69
CA GLN A 146 -12.51 -15.58 -16.32
C GLN A 146 -12.43 -14.06 -16.31
N LYS A 147 -12.93 -13.44 -17.38
CA LYS A 147 -12.94 -11.98 -17.58
C LYS A 147 -14.04 -11.31 -16.77
N ALA A 148 -13.72 -10.15 -16.22
CA ALA A 148 -14.70 -9.22 -15.67
C ALA A 148 -14.31 -7.77 -15.99
N GLU A 149 -15.29 -6.89 -16.07
CA GLU A 149 -15.09 -5.47 -16.38
C GLU A 149 -15.76 -4.60 -15.31
N THR A 150 -15.18 -3.44 -15.04
CA THR A 150 -15.75 -2.44 -14.16
C THR A 150 -15.27 -1.04 -14.52
N THR A 151 -15.99 -0.03 -14.02
CA THR A 151 -15.51 1.36 -13.96
C THR A 151 -15.27 1.71 -12.51
N PHE A 152 -14.05 2.11 -12.18
CA PHE A 152 -13.69 2.49 -10.82
C PHE A 152 -12.67 3.63 -10.83
N ALA A 153 -12.89 4.65 -9.98
CA ALA A 153 -12.01 5.80 -9.78
C ALA A 153 -11.63 6.53 -11.10
N GLY A 154 -12.61 6.70 -12.01
CA GLY A 154 -12.44 7.40 -13.28
C GLY A 154 -11.74 6.59 -14.39
N ARG A 155 -11.55 5.27 -14.18
CA ARG A 155 -10.97 4.36 -15.18
C ARG A 155 -11.90 3.19 -15.47
N SER A 156 -11.86 2.70 -16.72
CA SER A 156 -12.43 1.39 -17.09
C SER A 156 -11.34 0.33 -16.92
N TRP A 157 -11.69 -0.76 -16.25
CA TRP A 157 -10.80 -1.84 -15.87
C TRP A 157 -11.25 -3.18 -16.46
N VAL A 158 -10.28 -3.98 -16.87
CA VAL A 158 -10.46 -5.39 -17.26
C VAL A 158 -9.71 -6.25 -16.25
N ALA A 159 -10.44 -7.09 -15.54
CA ALA A 159 -9.89 -8.05 -14.59
C ALA A 159 -10.02 -9.50 -15.13
N TRP A 160 -9.08 -10.32 -14.74
CA TRP A 160 -9.08 -11.77 -14.92
C TRP A 160 -8.98 -12.40 -13.54
N PHE A 161 -9.96 -13.18 -13.15
CA PHE A 161 -10.02 -13.83 -11.85
C PHE A 161 -10.13 -15.34 -11.98
N THR A 162 -9.64 -16.07 -10.99
CA THR A 162 -9.72 -17.53 -10.93
C THR A 162 -10.47 -18.00 -9.69
N THR A 163 -11.33 -19.00 -9.86
CA THR A 163 -12.02 -19.68 -8.76
C THR A 163 -11.18 -20.78 -8.10
N GLU A 164 -10.04 -21.15 -8.69
CA GLU A 164 -9.09 -22.11 -8.12
C GLU A 164 -8.49 -21.62 -6.80
N VAL A 165 -8.45 -20.29 -6.60
CA VAL A 165 -8.01 -19.63 -5.39
C VAL A 165 -9.21 -18.91 -4.74
N PRO A 166 -9.81 -19.46 -3.67
CA PRO A 166 -11.12 -19.04 -3.17
C PRO A 166 -11.05 -17.78 -2.29
N PHE A 167 -10.26 -16.79 -2.69
CA PHE A 167 -10.22 -15.47 -2.06
C PHE A 167 -10.92 -14.45 -2.95
N GLN A 168 -12.03 -13.85 -2.49
CA GLN A 168 -12.75 -12.80 -3.22
C GLN A 168 -12.01 -11.45 -3.15
N ASP A 169 -10.71 -11.50 -3.35
CA ASP A 169 -9.79 -10.37 -3.18
C ASP A 169 -8.89 -10.19 -4.42
N GLY A 170 -8.07 -9.15 -4.40
CA GLY A 170 -7.17 -8.81 -5.48
C GLY A 170 -6.24 -7.66 -5.14
N PRO A 171 -5.40 -7.25 -6.09
CA PRO A 171 -4.45 -6.16 -5.90
C PRO A 171 -5.15 -4.81 -5.71
N TYR A 172 -4.46 -3.88 -5.06
CA TYR A 172 -4.97 -2.56 -4.77
C TYR A 172 -6.30 -2.61 -3.98
N LYS A 173 -7.31 -1.85 -4.40
CA LYS A 173 -8.66 -1.81 -3.79
C LYS A 173 -9.62 -2.83 -4.42
N PHE A 174 -9.19 -3.54 -5.47
CA PHE A 174 -10.06 -4.45 -6.23
C PHE A 174 -10.39 -5.70 -5.44
N ARG A 175 -11.70 -6.06 -5.41
CA ARG A 175 -12.28 -7.14 -4.62
C ARG A 175 -13.68 -7.51 -5.11
N GLY A 176 -14.24 -8.61 -4.60
CA GLY A 176 -15.66 -8.96 -4.77
C GLY A 176 -15.98 -9.79 -6.01
N LEU A 177 -14.98 -10.27 -6.77
CA LEU A 177 -15.16 -11.34 -7.75
C LEU A 177 -15.18 -12.70 -7.05
N PRO A 178 -15.81 -13.73 -7.61
CA PRO A 178 -15.91 -15.06 -6.98
C PRO A 178 -14.59 -15.86 -7.08
N GLY A 179 -13.48 -15.23 -6.65
CA GLY A 179 -12.14 -15.77 -6.66
C GLY A 179 -11.08 -14.69 -6.70
N LEU A 180 -9.81 -15.09 -6.72
CA LEU A 180 -8.67 -14.16 -6.71
C LEU A 180 -8.51 -13.48 -8.08
N ILE A 181 -8.31 -12.16 -8.06
CA ILE A 181 -7.94 -11.41 -9.27
C ILE A 181 -6.47 -11.67 -9.56
N VAL A 182 -6.18 -12.43 -10.62
CA VAL A 182 -4.82 -12.80 -11.02
C VAL A 182 -4.20 -11.79 -12.00
N LYS A 183 -5.04 -11.04 -12.73
CA LYS A 183 -4.60 -9.90 -13.53
C LYS A 183 -5.67 -8.83 -13.58
N ILE A 184 -5.26 -7.57 -13.54
CA ILE A 184 -6.14 -6.43 -13.81
C ILE A 184 -5.36 -5.35 -14.53
N GLU A 185 -6.00 -4.73 -15.52
CA GLU A 185 -5.40 -3.66 -16.31
C GLU A 185 -6.46 -2.62 -16.70
N ASP A 186 -6.06 -1.36 -16.81
CA ASP A 186 -6.92 -0.35 -17.40
C ASP A 186 -6.98 -0.51 -18.93
N VAL A 187 -8.07 -0.07 -19.55
CA VAL A 187 -8.26 -0.22 -21.01
C VAL A 187 -7.22 0.50 -21.86
N LYS A 188 -6.43 1.40 -21.28
CA LYS A 188 -5.33 2.10 -21.93
C LYS A 188 -3.98 1.40 -21.74
N HIS A 189 -3.95 0.30 -20.99
CA HIS A 189 -2.75 -0.47 -20.63
C HIS A 189 -1.65 0.38 -19.95
N THR A 190 -2.05 1.43 -19.21
CA THR A 190 -1.13 2.31 -18.48
C THR A 190 -0.94 1.90 -17.03
N HIS A 191 -1.82 1.02 -16.54
CA HIS A 191 -1.73 0.36 -15.23
C HIS A 191 -2.06 -1.12 -15.43
N ILE A 192 -1.09 -1.99 -15.20
CA ILE A 192 -1.22 -3.44 -15.37
C ILE A 192 -0.69 -4.11 -14.11
N ILE A 193 -1.51 -4.90 -13.44
CA ILE A 193 -1.14 -5.63 -12.22
C ILE A 193 -1.38 -7.11 -12.49
N GLU A 194 -0.34 -7.93 -12.45
CA GLU A 194 -0.41 -9.35 -12.80
C GLU A 194 0.28 -10.22 -11.75
N LEU A 195 -0.39 -11.29 -11.31
CA LEU A 195 0.14 -12.26 -10.37
C LEU A 195 1.32 -13.02 -11.00
N LYS A 196 2.42 -13.10 -10.27
CA LYS A 196 3.65 -13.78 -10.69
C LYS A 196 3.99 -14.99 -9.83
N ALA A 197 3.65 -14.95 -8.55
CA ALA A 197 3.91 -16.05 -7.63
C ALA A 197 3.01 -15.97 -6.41
N SER A 198 2.90 -17.09 -5.70
CA SER A 198 2.28 -17.14 -4.38
C SER A 198 3.11 -17.98 -3.43
N LYS A 199 3.03 -17.67 -2.13
CA LYS A 199 3.67 -18.46 -1.08
C LYS A 199 2.90 -18.37 0.23
N LYS A 200 2.95 -19.46 0.99
CA LYS A 200 2.49 -19.47 2.37
C LYS A 200 3.58 -18.88 3.26
N ILE A 201 3.20 -17.95 4.13
CA ILE A 201 4.09 -17.40 5.16
C ILE A 201 3.70 -18.07 6.47
N PRO A 202 4.61 -18.85 7.09
CA PRO A 202 4.33 -19.42 8.39
C PRO A 202 4.14 -18.30 9.43
N GLU A 203 3.14 -18.44 10.25
CA GLU A 203 2.97 -17.56 11.40
C GLU A 203 4.08 -17.86 12.41
N ARG A 204 4.72 -16.83 12.89
CA ARG A 204 5.69 -16.93 13.98
C ARG A 204 5.41 -15.86 15.03
N GLU A 205 5.72 -16.16 16.25
CA GLU A 205 5.68 -15.15 17.30
C GLU A 205 6.80 -14.12 17.04
N LEU A 206 6.47 -12.86 17.29
CA LEU A 206 7.46 -11.79 17.28
C LEU A 206 8.29 -11.88 18.56
N THR A 207 9.57 -11.59 18.46
CA THR A 207 10.40 -11.41 19.66
C THR A 207 9.95 -10.15 20.41
N LYS A 208 10.40 -10.02 21.65
CA LYS A 208 10.12 -8.83 22.44
C LYS A 208 10.69 -7.58 21.76
N GLU A 209 11.92 -7.67 21.25
CA GLU A 209 12.62 -6.58 20.58
C GLU A 209 11.89 -6.16 19.28
N GLU A 210 11.36 -7.12 18.51
CA GLU A 210 10.55 -6.83 17.33
C GLU A 210 9.25 -6.13 17.71
N THR A 211 8.58 -6.60 18.76
CA THR A 211 7.34 -6.00 19.27
C THR A 211 7.57 -4.56 19.76
N ASP A 212 8.64 -4.34 20.51
CA ASP A 212 9.03 -3.01 21.02
C ASP A 212 9.35 -2.05 19.86
N ALA A 213 10.10 -2.51 18.85
CA ALA A 213 10.44 -1.72 17.67
C ALA A 213 9.20 -1.37 16.82
N ILE A 214 8.28 -2.31 16.63
CA ILE A 214 7.01 -2.05 15.92
C ILE A 214 6.18 -1.03 16.69
N THR A 215 6.03 -1.20 17.99
CA THR A 215 5.28 -0.28 18.87
C THR A 215 5.89 1.13 18.83
N TYR A 216 7.22 1.23 18.82
CA TYR A 216 7.92 2.51 18.69
C TYR A 216 7.60 3.18 17.34
N LYS A 217 7.66 2.42 16.22
CA LYS A 217 7.31 2.93 14.88
C LYS A 217 5.86 3.42 14.81
N GLU A 218 4.92 2.68 15.40
CA GLU A 218 3.50 3.06 15.43
C GLU A 218 3.25 4.36 16.20
N LYS A 219 3.94 4.55 17.34
CA LYS A 219 3.86 5.79 18.12
C LYS A 219 4.40 6.99 17.33
N MET A 220 5.49 6.80 16.59
CA MET A 220 6.12 7.87 15.81
C MET A 220 5.40 8.14 14.48
N GLY A 221 4.73 7.14 13.90
CA GLY A 221 4.04 7.21 12.60
C GLY A 221 2.51 7.27 12.73
N LYS A 222 1.99 8.04 13.70
CA LYS A 222 0.53 8.14 13.89
C LYS A 222 -0.15 8.72 12.65
N ARG A 223 -1.04 7.93 12.05
CA ARG A 223 -1.86 8.35 10.90
C ARG A 223 -3.16 8.99 11.37
N LEU A 224 -3.56 10.05 10.67
CA LEU A 224 -4.86 10.67 10.86
C LEU A 224 -5.92 9.88 10.09
N ALA A 225 -6.95 9.43 10.80
CA ALA A 225 -8.09 8.75 10.17
C ALA A 225 -9.00 9.79 9.53
N ILE A 226 -9.25 9.64 8.24
CA ILE A 226 -10.12 10.54 7.46
C ILE A 226 -10.98 9.72 6.49
N ASN A 227 -12.05 10.33 5.98
CA ASN A 227 -12.86 9.76 4.91
C ASN A 227 -12.42 10.24 3.52
N GLN A 228 -13.00 9.64 2.47
CA GLN A 228 -12.67 9.94 1.08
C GLN A 228 -12.90 11.43 0.71
N GLY A 229 -13.96 12.05 1.23
CA GLY A 229 -14.26 13.47 0.95
C GLY A 229 -13.22 14.41 1.57
N GLN A 230 -12.74 14.10 2.77
CA GLN A 230 -11.65 14.84 3.41
C GLN A 230 -10.33 14.65 2.66
N TYR A 231 -10.04 13.42 2.22
CA TYR A 231 -8.85 13.11 1.43
C TYR A 231 -8.84 13.89 0.10
N LYS A 232 -9.98 13.93 -0.60
CA LYS A 232 -10.13 14.72 -1.83
C LYS A 232 -9.79 16.20 -1.61
N LYS A 233 -10.33 16.81 -0.55
CA LYS A 233 -10.03 18.20 -0.18
C LYS A 233 -8.53 18.42 0.09
N LEU A 234 -7.89 17.48 0.78
CA LEU A 234 -6.45 17.56 1.04
C LEU A 234 -5.61 17.50 -0.23
N ILE A 235 -5.97 16.63 -1.18
CA ILE A 235 -5.28 16.57 -2.48
C ILE A 235 -5.49 17.86 -3.28
N GLU A 236 -6.70 18.44 -3.26
CA GLU A 236 -6.98 19.73 -3.89
C GLU A 236 -6.17 20.86 -3.24
N GLN A 237 -6.09 20.92 -1.91
CA GLN A 237 -5.27 21.88 -1.18
C GLN A 237 -3.79 21.73 -1.54
N TYR A 238 -3.25 20.51 -1.54
CA TYR A 238 -1.87 20.24 -1.93
C TYR A 238 -1.58 20.67 -3.38
N ARG A 239 -2.50 20.44 -4.31
CA ARG A 239 -2.34 20.88 -5.70
C ARG A 239 -2.34 22.40 -5.83
N ASN A 240 -3.11 23.11 -5.01
CA ASN A 240 -3.18 24.57 -5.01
C ASN A 240 -1.93 25.20 -4.36
N ASP A 241 -1.51 24.67 -3.20
CA ASP A 241 -0.32 25.15 -2.46
C ASP A 241 0.53 23.95 -1.96
N PRO A 242 1.41 23.42 -2.81
CA PRO A 242 2.15 22.19 -2.48
C PRO A 242 3.23 22.39 -1.41
N VAL A 243 3.52 23.63 -0.99
CA VAL A 243 4.53 23.94 0.03
C VAL A 243 3.93 24.48 1.33
N GLN A 244 2.60 24.45 1.48
CA GLN A 244 1.93 24.96 2.68
C GLN A 244 2.49 24.33 3.96
N GLY A 245 2.55 23.00 4.04
CA GLY A 245 3.07 22.30 5.24
C GLY A 245 4.52 22.63 5.56
N MET A 246 5.36 22.81 4.53
CA MET A 246 6.76 23.24 4.72
C MET A 246 6.83 24.69 5.24
N ARG A 247 6.00 25.58 4.70
CA ARG A 247 5.92 26.98 5.14
C ARG A 247 5.48 27.07 6.60
N GLU A 248 4.47 26.30 7.01
CA GLU A 248 4.01 26.22 8.39
C GLU A 248 5.12 25.70 9.31
N MET A 249 5.79 24.61 8.95
CA MET A 249 6.90 24.05 9.72
C MET A 249 8.05 25.06 9.89
N MET A 250 8.41 25.79 8.82
CA MET A 250 9.49 26.78 8.86
C MET A 250 9.14 28.02 9.70
N ASN A 251 7.86 28.31 9.87
CA ASN A 251 7.39 29.45 10.67
C ASN A 251 7.29 29.14 12.15
N HIS A 252 7.46 27.88 12.58
CA HIS A 252 7.55 27.55 14.00
C HIS A 252 8.77 28.22 14.65
N PRO A 253 8.61 28.83 15.87
CA PRO A 253 9.73 29.41 16.58
C PRO A 253 10.87 28.41 16.79
N GLY A 254 12.09 28.79 16.45
CA GLY A 254 13.27 27.93 16.57
C GLY A 254 13.53 26.98 15.42
N SER A 255 12.66 26.91 14.41
CA SER A 255 12.89 26.11 13.22
C SER A 255 14.14 26.54 12.47
N LYS A 256 15.10 25.62 12.36
CA LYS A 256 16.28 25.77 11.50
C LYS A 256 16.22 24.64 10.45
N VAL A 257 15.89 25.01 9.23
CA VAL A 257 15.80 24.06 8.11
C VAL A 257 16.94 24.34 7.15
N LYS A 258 17.68 23.29 6.81
CA LYS A 258 18.67 23.29 5.73
C LYS A 258 18.32 22.17 4.77
N VAL A 259 18.36 22.45 3.49
CA VAL A 259 18.05 21.47 2.43
C VAL A 259 19.22 21.41 1.46
N ASN A 260 19.59 20.18 1.08
CA ASN A 260 20.56 20.00 0.00
C ASN A 260 19.79 19.76 -1.29
N ILE A 261 19.94 20.68 -2.25
CA ILE A 261 19.34 20.58 -3.59
C ILE A 261 20.46 20.57 -4.60
N ASN A 262 20.62 19.48 -5.33
CA ASN A 262 21.65 19.28 -6.36
C ASN A 262 23.10 19.54 -5.85
N GLY A 263 23.38 19.10 -4.60
CA GLY A 263 24.71 19.28 -3.98
C GLY A 263 24.97 20.64 -3.33
N ARG A 264 24.02 21.58 -3.43
CA ARG A 264 24.09 22.90 -2.78
C ARG A 264 23.24 22.90 -1.50
N GLU A 265 23.85 23.25 -0.38
CA GLU A 265 23.12 23.49 0.88
C GLU A 265 22.46 24.88 0.84
N ILE A 266 21.15 24.91 1.04
CA ILE A 266 20.33 26.12 1.08
C ILE A 266 19.75 26.25 2.49
N SER A 267 19.87 27.42 3.09
CA SER A 267 19.31 27.75 4.41
C SER A 267 18.33 28.92 4.38
N ASP A 268 18.29 29.68 3.28
CA ASP A 268 17.29 30.75 3.11
C ASP A 268 15.90 30.15 2.91
N LYS A 269 14.96 30.55 3.77
CA LYS A 269 13.60 30.01 3.79
C LYS A 269 12.85 30.24 2.49
N ASN A 270 12.98 31.43 1.90
CA ASN A 270 12.27 31.80 0.69
C ASN A 270 12.82 31.03 -0.53
N GLU A 271 14.15 30.89 -0.59
CA GLU A 271 14.80 30.09 -1.63
C GLU A 271 14.38 28.61 -1.54
N ILE A 272 14.38 28.02 -0.35
CA ILE A 272 13.92 26.65 -0.12
C ILE A 272 12.47 26.48 -0.58
N LEU A 273 11.56 27.35 -0.15
CA LEU A 273 10.14 27.26 -0.52
C LEU A 273 9.96 27.39 -2.05
N LYS A 274 10.68 28.30 -2.71
CA LYS A 274 10.62 28.50 -4.14
C LYS A 274 11.08 27.25 -4.94
N GLU A 275 12.20 26.65 -4.55
CA GLU A 275 12.71 25.44 -5.19
C GLU A 275 11.80 24.23 -4.95
N MET A 276 11.28 24.08 -3.74
CA MET A 276 10.33 23.03 -3.43
C MET A 276 9.00 23.21 -4.17
N GLU A 277 8.48 24.42 -4.26
CA GLU A 277 7.26 24.72 -5.02
C GLU A 277 7.44 24.37 -6.51
N LYS A 278 8.54 24.79 -7.11
CA LYS A 278 8.87 24.45 -8.50
C LYS A 278 8.88 22.94 -8.72
N THR A 279 9.63 22.21 -7.90
CA THR A 279 9.74 20.75 -7.99
C THR A 279 8.37 20.07 -7.80
N SER A 280 7.58 20.51 -6.81
CA SER A 280 6.25 19.96 -6.53
C SER A 280 5.29 20.20 -7.69
N ARG A 281 5.27 21.40 -8.28
CA ARG A 281 4.42 21.71 -9.43
C ARG A 281 4.79 20.92 -10.67
N GLU A 282 6.09 20.71 -10.92
CA GLU A 282 6.57 19.83 -11.99
C GLU A 282 6.14 18.38 -11.76
N GLN A 283 6.21 17.90 -10.51
CA GLN A 283 5.74 16.56 -10.14
C GLN A 283 4.23 16.42 -10.34
N ILE A 284 3.42 17.35 -9.84
CA ILE A 284 1.95 17.38 -10.00
C ILE A 284 1.58 17.37 -11.49
N LYS A 285 2.31 18.12 -12.32
CA LYS A 285 2.06 18.14 -13.77
C LYS A 285 2.39 16.81 -14.44
N ARG A 286 3.44 16.12 -14.00
CA ARG A 286 3.83 14.80 -14.52
C ARG A 286 2.88 13.70 -14.04
N ASP A 287 2.41 13.79 -12.80
CA ASP A 287 1.51 12.79 -12.19
C ASP A 287 0.04 13.03 -12.60
N ASN A 288 -0.20 13.03 -13.91
CA ASN A 288 -1.51 13.25 -14.51
C ASN A 288 -2.22 11.94 -14.91
N ASN A 289 -1.59 10.80 -14.67
CA ASN A 289 -2.13 9.47 -14.99
C ASN A 289 -2.02 8.52 -13.79
N LEU A 290 -2.42 8.98 -12.60
CA LEU A 290 -2.44 8.16 -11.39
C LEU A 290 -3.43 7.00 -11.51
N ILE A 291 -3.27 5.96 -10.69
CA ILE A 291 -4.16 4.79 -10.65
C ILE A 291 -5.63 5.18 -10.40
N GLU A 292 -5.89 6.26 -9.68
CA GLU A 292 -7.20 6.91 -9.55
C GLU A 292 -7.17 8.28 -10.24
N LEU A 293 -8.05 8.47 -11.23
CA LEU A 293 -8.23 9.75 -11.91
C LEU A 293 -9.28 10.61 -11.22
N SER A 294 -10.20 9.99 -10.47
CA SER A 294 -11.20 10.66 -9.65
C SER A 294 -11.18 10.09 -8.23
N LEU A 295 -11.14 10.98 -7.26
CA LEU A 295 -11.21 10.67 -5.83
C LEU A 295 -12.63 10.79 -5.31
#